data_058a954252a739994ffc6fa9f1675ac6
#
_entry.id   058a954252a739994ffc6fa9f1675ac6
#
_cell.length_a   1.000
_cell.length_b   1.000
_cell.length_c   1.000
_cell.angle_alpha   90.00
_cell.angle_beta   90.00
_cell.angle_gamma   90.00
#
_symmetry.space_group_name_H-M   'P 1'
#
loop_
_entity.id
_entity.type
_entity.pdbx_description
1 polymer ?
#
loop_
_entity_poly.entity_id
_entity_poly.type
_entity_poly.pdbx_seq_one_letter_code
_entity_poly.pdbx_strand_id
1 'polypeptide(L)'
;MQTQAVIEHITQWLKSYAEGARAKGFVVGVSGGIDSAVVSALAARTGLNTLLLEMPIRQKADQIDRAQLHIENLQQRFANVSGLRVDLTPTFEQFAATVDVNEADFPAKQLALANARSRLRMVTLYYYGQINGLLVTGTGNKVEDFGVGFFTKYGDGGVDISPIAGLLKTQIYTLAEALDVSESIRQATPTDGLWDTCLLYPSPSPRDQRGSRMP
;
A
#
# COMPACT_ATOMS: atom_id res chain seq x y z
N MET A 1 15.85 12.25 12.73
CA MET A 1 15.23 12.78 11.48
C MET A 1 14.47 14.06 11.81
N GLN A 2 14.49 15.07 10.96
CA GLN A 2 13.62 16.25 11.11
C GLN A 2 12.22 15.91 10.58
N THR A 3 11.43 15.25 11.39
CA THR A 3 10.18 14.58 10.99
C THR A 3 9.19 15.52 10.32
N GLN A 4 8.94 16.69 10.92
CA GLN A 4 8.01 17.66 10.37
C GLN A 4 8.46 18.20 9.00
N ALA A 5 9.76 18.50 8.84
CA ALA A 5 10.31 18.94 7.56
C ALA A 5 10.20 17.87 6.46
N VAL A 6 10.34 16.58 6.81
CA VAL A 6 10.13 15.48 5.86
C VAL A 6 8.67 15.37 5.46
N ILE A 7 7.72 15.48 6.39
CA ILE A 7 6.28 15.49 6.10
C ILE A 7 5.93 16.65 5.15
N GLU A 8 6.40 17.85 5.44
CA GLU A 8 6.15 19.03 4.63
C GLU A 8 6.76 18.90 3.23
N HIS A 9 8.00 18.40 3.15
CA HIS A 9 8.67 18.15 1.88
C HIS A 9 7.92 17.18 0.99
N ILE A 10 7.52 16.01 1.52
CA ILE A 10 6.79 15.00 0.76
C ILE A 10 5.41 15.52 0.36
N THR A 11 4.70 16.18 1.28
CA THR A 11 3.38 16.77 0.99
C THR A 11 3.46 17.80 -0.13
N GLN A 12 4.45 18.70 -0.08
CA GLN A 12 4.65 19.71 -1.11
C GLN A 12 5.08 19.10 -2.45
N TRP A 13 5.96 18.09 -2.42
CA TRP A 13 6.38 17.35 -3.61
C TRP A 13 5.19 16.66 -4.28
N LEU A 14 4.34 15.95 -3.52
CA LEU A 14 3.12 15.33 -4.02
C LEU A 14 2.23 16.36 -4.71
N LYS A 15 1.97 17.49 -4.04
CA LYS A 15 1.12 18.57 -4.57
C LYS A 15 1.66 19.11 -5.89
N SER A 16 2.94 19.49 -5.92
CA SER A 16 3.60 20.02 -7.11
C SER A 16 3.63 19.02 -8.27
N TYR A 17 3.81 17.73 -7.97
CA TYR A 17 3.79 16.68 -8.97
C TYR A 17 2.40 16.52 -9.60
N ALA A 18 1.35 16.47 -8.77
CA ALA A 18 -0.03 16.36 -9.27
C ALA A 18 -0.43 17.58 -10.12
N GLU A 19 -0.07 18.78 -9.69
CA GLU A 19 -0.31 20.02 -10.44
C GLU A 19 0.44 20.01 -11.79
N GLY A 20 1.72 19.61 -11.79
CA GLY A 20 2.52 19.47 -13.02
C GLY A 20 1.97 18.42 -13.99
N ALA A 21 1.45 17.32 -13.47
CA ALA A 21 0.79 16.26 -14.22
C ALA A 21 -0.67 16.63 -14.64
N ARG A 22 -1.20 17.76 -14.20
CA ARG A 22 -2.61 18.17 -14.37
C ARG A 22 -3.58 17.15 -13.79
N ALA A 23 -3.18 16.42 -12.77
CA ALA A 23 -4.02 15.48 -12.04
C ALA A 23 -4.83 16.20 -10.96
N LYS A 24 -6.02 15.68 -10.66
CA LYS A 24 -6.91 16.27 -9.64
C LYS A 24 -6.53 15.87 -8.22
N GLY A 25 -5.59 14.92 -8.04
CA GLY A 25 -5.17 14.40 -6.76
C GLY A 25 -4.71 12.95 -6.85
N PHE A 26 -5.03 12.14 -5.84
CA PHE A 26 -4.43 10.84 -5.61
C PHE A 26 -5.46 9.75 -5.36
N VAL A 27 -5.16 8.52 -5.79
CA VAL A 27 -5.84 7.31 -5.33
C VAL A 27 -4.82 6.42 -4.62
N VAL A 28 -5.18 5.95 -3.41
CA VAL A 28 -4.30 5.15 -2.54
C VAL A 28 -5.03 3.89 -2.11
N GLY A 29 -4.39 2.74 -2.26
CA GLY A 29 -4.86 1.49 -1.67
C GLY A 29 -4.54 1.42 -0.18
N VAL A 30 -5.55 1.23 0.67
CA VAL A 30 -5.38 1.14 2.13
C VAL A 30 -5.51 -0.31 2.56
N SER A 31 -4.41 -0.88 3.05
CA SER A 31 -4.33 -2.29 3.45
C SER A 31 -4.55 -2.53 4.95
N GLY A 32 -4.62 -1.48 5.76
CA GLY A 32 -4.55 -1.54 7.22
C GLY A 32 -3.13 -1.68 7.77
N GLY A 33 -2.11 -1.61 6.90
CA GLY A 33 -0.69 -1.55 7.26
C GLY A 33 -0.16 -0.12 7.36
N ILE A 34 0.97 0.04 8.07
CA ILE A 34 1.54 1.35 8.41
C ILE A 34 1.96 2.18 7.18
N ASP A 35 2.49 1.54 6.13
CA ASP A 35 2.95 2.23 4.92
C ASP A 35 1.79 2.89 4.19
N SER A 36 0.70 2.14 3.95
CA SER A 36 -0.51 2.68 3.33
C SER A 36 -1.16 3.77 4.17
N ALA A 37 -1.09 3.67 5.50
CA ALA A 37 -1.61 4.68 6.41
C ALA A 37 -0.79 5.98 6.36
N VAL A 38 0.53 5.89 6.29
CA VAL A 38 1.41 7.08 6.14
C VAL A 38 1.19 7.74 4.79
N VAL A 39 1.16 6.98 3.69
CA VAL A 39 0.95 7.52 2.34
C VAL A 39 -0.39 8.22 2.22
N SER A 40 -1.48 7.59 2.69
CA SER A 40 -2.81 8.18 2.65
C SER A 40 -2.91 9.47 3.48
N ALA A 41 -2.27 9.53 4.65
CA ALA A 41 -2.22 10.74 5.46
C ALA A 41 -1.39 11.87 4.80
N LEU A 42 -0.28 11.54 4.14
CA LEU A 42 0.51 12.50 3.35
C LEU A 42 -0.28 13.03 2.14
N ALA A 43 -0.98 12.16 1.42
CA ALA A 43 -1.84 12.55 0.30
C ALA A 43 -2.98 13.48 0.77
N ALA A 44 -3.66 13.14 1.87
CA ALA A 44 -4.72 13.95 2.46
C ALA A 44 -4.25 15.39 2.79
N ARG A 45 -3.02 15.52 3.32
CA ARG A 45 -2.44 16.82 3.69
C ARG A 45 -2.14 17.74 2.51
N THR A 46 -2.12 17.24 1.29
CA THR A 46 -1.92 18.08 0.09
C THR A 46 -3.09 19.03 -0.17
N GLY A 47 -4.28 18.72 0.37
CA GLY A 47 -5.53 19.44 0.09
C GLY A 47 -6.14 19.08 -1.25
N LEU A 48 -5.49 18.26 -2.09
CA LEU A 48 -6.03 17.76 -3.36
C LEU A 48 -6.95 16.55 -3.12
N ASN A 49 -7.83 16.24 -4.07
CA ASN A 49 -8.72 15.09 -3.97
C ASN A 49 -7.95 13.81 -3.65
N THR A 50 -8.35 13.13 -2.61
CA THR A 50 -7.68 11.89 -2.16
C THR A 50 -8.74 10.80 -2.00
N LEU A 51 -8.71 9.82 -2.92
CA LEU A 51 -9.57 8.64 -2.89
C LEU A 51 -8.83 7.48 -2.22
N LEU A 52 -9.36 6.97 -1.14
CA LEU A 52 -8.82 5.85 -0.40
C LEU A 52 -9.62 4.58 -0.73
N LEU A 53 -8.96 3.57 -1.28
CA LEU A 53 -9.59 2.30 -1.65
C LEU A 53 -9.22 1.19 -0.66
N GLU A 54 -10.21 0.62 0.00
CA GLU A 54 -10.09 -0.66 0.66
C GLU A 54 -10.49 -1.77 -0.31
N MET A 55 -9.57 -2.69 -0.60
CA MET A 55 -9.75 -3.73 -1.63
C MET A 55 -9.47 -5.12 -1.05
N PRO A 56 -10.35 -5.67 -0.19
CA PRO A 56 -10.15 -6.98 0.40
C PRO A 56 -10.19 -8.10 -0.65
N ILE A 57 -9.28 -9.08 -0.50
CA ILE A 57 -9.28 -10.36 -1.20
C ILE A 57 -8.95 -11.43 -0.14
N ARG A 58 -9.95 -12.01 0.48
CA ARG A 58 -9.81 -12.99 1.58
C ARG A 58 -8.94 -12.48 2.74
N GLN A 59 -8.97 -11.18 3.02
CA GLN A 59 -8.25 -10.57 4.14
C GLN A 59 -8.87 -10.97 5.49
N LYS A 60 -8.02 -10.97 6.52
CA LYS A 60 -8.47 -11.15 7.91
C LYS A 60 -9.30 -9.94 8.37
N ALA A 61 -10.31 -10.19 9.20
CA ALA A 61 -11.23 -9.15 9.67
C ALA A 61 -10.51 -8.00 10.36
N ASP A 62 -9.49 -8.27 11.17
CA ASP A 62 -8.70 -7.26 11.88
C ASP A 62 -7.93 -6.30 10.96
N GLN A 63 -7.50 -6.76 9.78
CA GLN A 63 -6.87 -5.90 8.77
C GLN A 63 -7.90 -5.00 8.10
N ILE A 64 -9.08 -5.54 7.79
CA ILE A 64 -10.23 -4.81 7.24
C ILE A 64 -10.65 -3.71 8.22
N ASP A 65 -10.85 -4.05 9.49
CA ASP A 65 -11.27 -3.10 10.54
C ASP A 65 -10.25 -1.96 10.68
N ARG A 66 -8.95 -2.25 10.69
CA ARG A 66 -7.91 -1.21 10.76
C ARG A 66 -7.92 -0.30 9.54
N ALA A 67 -8.09 -0.84 8.34
CA ALA A 67 -8.16 -0.05 7.11
C ALA A 67 -9.38 0.88 7.13
N GLN A 68 -10.54 0.36 7.50
CA GLN A 68 -11.78 1.12 7.58
C GLN A 68 -11.69 2.26 8.61
N LEU A 69 -11.26 1.96 9.84
CA LEU A 69 -11.09 2.96 10.89
C LEU A 69 -10.10 4.06 10.48
N HIS A 70 -9.05 3.72 9.76
CA HIS A 70 -8.09 4.70 9.26
C HIS A 70 -8.70 5.61 8.20
N ILE A 71 -9.46 5.06 7.25
CA ILE A 71 -10.18 5.82 6.23
C ILE A 71 -11.17 6.78 6.87
N GLU A 72 -11.98 6.30 7.81
CA GLU A 72 -12.96 7.11 8.55
C GLU A 72 -12.28 8.26 9.32
N ASN A 73 -11.16 7.98 9.99
CA ASN A 73 -10.39 9.01 10.70
C ASN A 73 -9.88 10.10 9.74
N LEU A 74 -9.35 9.73 8.59
CA LEU A 74 -8.89 10.71 7.60
C LEU A 74 -10.04 11.51 6.99
N GLN A 75 -11.19 10.90 6.74
CA GLN A 75 -12.39 11.61 6.25
C GLN A 75 -12.92 12.64 7.26
N GLN A 76 -12.84 12.33 8.56
CA GLN A 76 -13.23 13.28 9.62
C GLN A 76 -12.26 14.48 9.72
N ARG A 77 -10.97 14.25 9.45
CA ARG A 77 -9.91 15.26 9.58
C ARG A 77 -9.72 16.10 8.33
N PHE A 78 -10.04 15.57 7.16
CA PHE A 78 -9.73 16.19 5.87
C PHE A 78 -10.92 16.14 4.92
N ALA A 79 -11.46 17.29 4.58
CA ALA A 79 -12.65 17.41 3.69
C ALA A 79 -12.39 16.97 2.22
N ASN A 80 -11.11 16.87 1.82
CA ASN A 80 -10.68 16.41 0.49
C ASN A 80 -10.52 14.88 0.39
N VAL A 81 -10.80 14.13 1.45
CA VAL A 81 -10.68 12.67 1.49
C VAL A 81 -12.02 11.99 1.28
N SER A 82 -12.05 11.04 0.37
CA SER A 82 -13.17 10.11 0.18
C SER A 82 -12.70 8.67 0.31
N GLY A 83 -13.55 7.79 0.83
CA GLY A 83 -13.26 6.37 1.01
C GLY A 83 -14.23 5.51 0.22
N LEU A 84 -13.75 4.42 -0.34
CA LEU A 84 -14.56 3.42 -1.04
C LEU A 84 -14.03 2.01 -0.74
N ARG A 85 -14.95 1.09 -0.44
CA ARG A 85 -14.64 -0.34 -0.31
C ARG A 85 -15.04 -1.06 -1.59
N VAL A 86 -14.12 -1.83 -2.14
CA VAL A 86 -14.31 -2.68 -3.32
C VAL A 86 -13.87 -4.09 -2.98
N ASP A 87 -14.79 -4.96 -2.63
CA ASP A 87 -14.47 -6.38 -2.37
C ASP A 87 -14.12 -7.09 -3.69
N LEU A 88 -12.86 -7.42 -3.84
CA LEU A 88 -12.34 -8.13 -5.01
C LEU A 88 -12.32 -9.66 -4.82
N THR A 89 -12.81 -10.17 -3.71
CA THR A 89 -12.84 -11.62 -3.44
C THR A 89 -13.57 -12.40 -4.52
N PRO A 90 -14.81 -12.01 -4.95
CA PRO A 90 -15.52 -12.74 -6.00
C PRO A 90 -14.78 -12.77 -7.33
N THR A 91 -14.18 -11.63 -7.72
CA THR A 91 -13.39 -11.51 -8.96
C THR A 91 -12.15 -12.40 -8.91
N PHE A 92 -11.45 -12.41 -7.78
CA PHE A 92 -10.27 -13.26 -7.58
C PHE A 92 -10.64 -14.75 -7.59
N GLU A 93 -11.74 -15.15 -6.97
CA GLU A 93 -12.20 -16.54 -6.96
C GLU A 93 -12.56 -17.03 -8.35
N GLN A 94 -13.26 -16.21 -9.14
CA GLN A 94 -13.57 -16.54 -10.52
C GLN A 94 -12.29 -16.65 -11.36
N PHE A 95 -11.34 -15.73 -11.20
CA PHE A 95 -10.03 -15.81 -11.88
C PHE A 95 -9.29 -17.09 -11.49
N ALA A 96 -9.18 -17.39 -10.20
CA ALA A 96 -8.48 -18.57 -9.71
C ALA A 96 -9.09 -19.87 -10.24
N ALA A 97 -10.42 -19.98 -10.30
CA ALA A 97 -11.11 -21.12 -10.88
C ALA A 97 -10.89 -21.25 -12.38
N THR A 98 -10.78 -20.14 -13.10
CA THR A 98 -10.56 -20.11 -14.56
C THR A 98 -9.15 -20.58 -14.96
N VAL A 99 -8.14 -20.21 -14.16
CA VAL A 99 -6.73 -20.53 -14.45
C VAL A 99 -6.24 -21.79 -13.72
N ASP A 100 -7.12 -22.52 -13.04
CA ASP A 100 -6.75 -23.70 -12.27
C ASP A 100 -6.29 -24.84 -13.20
N VAL A 101 -4.99 -25.15 -13.11
CA VAL A 101 -4.38 -26.30 -13.78
C VAL A 101 -3.95 -27.30 -12.71
N ASN A 102 -4.47 -28.51 -12.79
CA ASN A 102 -4.26 -29.54 -11.76
C ASN A 102 -2.82 -30.04 -11.62
N GLU A 103 -1.96 -29.75 -12.61
CA GLU A 103 -0.59 -30.29 -12.73
C GLU A 103 0.49 -29.32 -12.21
N ALA A 104 0.14 -28.12 -11.78
CA ALA A 104 1.13 -27.16 -11.31
C ALA A 104 1.63 -27.50 -9.89
N ASP A 105 2.94 -27.32 -9.67
CA ASP A 105 3.56 -27.39 -8.36
C ASP A 105 2.86 -26.43 -7.38
N PHE A 106 2.47 -26.95 -6.21
CA PHE A 106 1.67 -26.21 -5.24
C PHE A 106 2.29 -24.89 -4.78
N PRO A 107 3.60 -24.80 -4.43
CA PRO A 107 4.23 -23.53 -4.08
C PRO A 107 4.23 -22.52 -5.22
N ALA A 108 4.50 -22.91 -6.45
CA ALA A 108 4.47 -22.04 -7.60
C ALA A 108 3.06 -21.50 -7.90
N LYS A 109 2.03 -22.34 -7.77
CA LYS A 109 0.63 -21.95 -7.90
C LYS A 109 0.23 -20.93 -6.83
N GLN A 110 0.62 -21.14 -5.57
CA GLN A 110 0.34 -20.21 -4.49
C GLN A 110 0.98 -18.83 -4.73
N LEU A 111 2.24 -18.80 -5.15
CA LEU A 111 2.94 -17.56 -5.48
C LEU A 111 2.28 -16.83 -6.67
N ALA A 112 1.90 -17.55 -7.71
CA ALA A 112 1.21 -16.98 -8.87
C ALA A 112 -0.14 -16.36 -8.47
N LEU A 113 -0.92 -17.02 -7.61
CA LEU A 113 -2.18 -16.50 -7.10
C LEU A 113 -1.98 -15.31 -6.14
N ALA A 114 -0.93 -15.30 -5.32
CA ALA A 114 -0.56 -14.15 -4.50
C ALA A 114 -0.26 -12.92 -5.37
N ASN A 115 0.55 -13.09 -6.40
CA ASN A 115 0.85 -12.04 -7.36
C ASN A 115 -0.40 -11.58 -8.16
N ALA A 116 -1.32 -12.50 -8.47
CA ALA A 116 -2.58 -12.15 -9.12
C ALA A 116 -3.44 -11.23 -8.23
N ARG A 117 -3.50 -11.47 -6.93
CA ARG A 117 -4.19 -10.57 -5.97
C ARG A 117 -3.62 -9.14 -6.00
N SER A 118 -2.30 -9.01 -6.00
CA SER A 118 -1.64 -7.71 -6.09
C SER A 118 -1.98 -7.00 -7.42
N ARG A 119 -1.96 -7.72 -8.55
CA ARG A 119 -2.30 -7.16 -9.86
C ARG A 119 -3.77 -6.77 -9.99
N LEU A 120 -4.70 -7.51 -9.41
CA LEU A 120 -6.12 -7.12 -9.39
C LEU A 120 -6.34 -5.81 -8.64
N ARG A 121 -5.63 -5.61 -7.53
CA ARG A 121 -5.67 -4.32 -6.81
C ARG A 121 -5.11 -3.19 -7.66
N MET A 122 -3.98 -3.41 -8.35
CA MET A 122 -3.39 -2.42 -9.26
C MET A 122 -4.37 -2.02 -10.35
N VAL A 123 -4.99 -2.97 -11.05
CA VAL A 123 -5.99 -2.69 -12.10
C VAL A 123 -7.15 -1.87 -11.53
N THR A 124 -7.62 -2.19 -10.34
CA THR A 124 -8.70 -1.46 -9.67
C THR A 124 -8.30 -0.04 -9.32
N LEU A 125 -7.07 0.17 -8.81
CA LEU A 125 -6.53 1.51 -8.53
C LEU A 125 -6.47 2.36 -9.80
N TYR A 126 -5.95 1.81 -10.90
CA TYR A 126 -5.90 2.53 -12.19
C TYR A 126 -7.27 2.80 -12.78
N TYR A 127 -8.23 1.89 -12.63
CA TYR A 127 -9.61 2.14 -13.03
C TYR A 127 -10.19 3.38 -12.33
N TYR A 128 -10.13 3.42 -10.99
CA TYR A 128 -10.63 4.56 -10.22
C TYR A 128 -9.78 5.82 -10.40
N GLY A 129 -8.48 5.66 -10.55
CA GLY A 129 -7.56 6.76 -10.86
C GLY A 129 -7.94 7.45 -12.15
N GLN A 130 -8.15 6.68 -13.23
CA GLN A 130 -8.46 7.21 -14.55
C GLN A 130 -9.83 7.91 -14.61
N ILE A 131 -10.88 7.30 -14.09
CA ILE A 131 -12.22 7.90 -14.14
C ILE A 131 -12.35 9.18 -13.29
N ASN A 132 -11.51 9.34 -12.26
CA ASN A 132 -11.50 10.53 -11.39
C ASN A 132 -10.37 11.52 -11.71
N GLY A 133 -9.45 11.18 -12.61
CA GLY A 133 -8.28 12.00 -12.94
C GLY A 133 -7.26 12.07 -11.80
N LEU A 134 -7.04 10.94 -11.10
CA LEU A 134 -6.16 10.82 -9.94
C LEU A 134 -4.91 9.99 -10.28
N LEU A 135 -3.79 10.31 -9.63
CA LEU A 135 -2.56 9.53 -9.71
C LEU A 135 -2.61 8.32 -8.77
N VAL A 136 -2.22 7.16 -9.27
CA VAL A 136 -2.05 5.96 -8.45
C VAL A 136 -0.79 6.11 -7.61
N THR A 137 -0.99 6.13 -6.28
CA THR A 137 0.08 6.41 -5.33
C THR A 137 0.51 5.13 -4.62
N GLY A 138 1.76 4.75 -4.83
CA GLY A 138 2.38 3.57 -4.25
C GLY A 138 2.71 3.73 -2.77
N THR A 139 2.71 2.61 -2.08
CA THR A 139 2.96 2.51 -0.64
C THR A 139 4.23 1.74 -0.30
N GLY A 140 5.05 1.39 -1.31
CA GLY A 140 6.31 0.71 -1.13
C GLY A 140 7.38 1.59 -0.46
N ASN A 141 8.16 1.02 0.43
CA ASN A 141 9.24 1.68 1.13
C ASN A 141 10.61 1.17 0.67
N LYS A 142 11.68 1.89 1.05
CA LYS A 142 13.04 1.58 0.61
C LYS A 142 13.50 0.18 0.95
N VAL A 143 13.11 -0.34 2.10
CA VAL A 143 13.57 -1.66 2.57
C VAL A 143 12.91 -2.77 1.78
N GLU A 144 11.59 -2.69 1.62
CA GLU A 144 10.80 -3.72 0.94
C GLU A 144 11.08 -3.74 -0.57
N ASP A 145 11.00 -2.60 -1.24
CA ASP A 145 11.13 -2.53 -2.70
C ASP A 145 12.58 -2.65 -3.18
N PHE A 146 13.50 -1.87 -2.59
CA PHE A 146 14.87 -1.77 -3.08
C PHE A 146 15.90 -2.55 -2.25
N GLY A 147 15.55 -2.88 -1.00
CA GLY A 147 16.43 -3.66 -0.12
C GLY A 147 16.25 -5.16 -0.30
N VAL A 148 15.01 -5.62 -0.27
CA VAL A 148 14.66 -7.06 -0.33
C VAL A 148 14.09 -7.44 -1.70
N GLY A 149 13.57 -6.49 -2.46
CA GLY A 149 12.88 -6.75 -3.73
C GLY A 149 11.52 -7.42 -3.53
N PHE A 150 10.88 -7.13 -2.41
CA PHE A 150 9.59 -7.72 -2.06
C PHE A 150 8.43 -6.88 -2.62
N PHE A 151 8.18 -7.03 -3.90
CA PHE A 151 7.03 -6.42 -4.59
C PHE A 151 6.60 -7.29 -5.77
N THR A 152 5.36 -7.13 -6.18
CA THR A 152 4.84 -7.76 -7.41
C THR A 152 4.99 -6.80 -8.57
N LYS A 153 5.78 -7.20 -9.58
CA LYS A 153 5.87 -6.46 -10.85
C LYS A 153 4.48 -6.31 -11.48
N TYR A 154 4.10 -5.07 -11.79
CA TYR A 154 2.75 -4.73 -12.28
C TYR A 154 1.63 -5.07 -11.28
N GLY A 155 1.93 -5.13 -10.00
CA GLY A 155 0.99 -5.21 -8.89
C GLY A 155 1.17 -3.99 -7.99
N ASP A 156 1.60 -4.18 -6.76
CA ASP A 156 1.96 -3.09 -5.83
C ASP A 156 3.14 -2.24 -6.30
N GLY A 157 4.04 -2.79 -7.15
CA GLY A 157 5.06 -2.01 -7.86
C GLY A 157 4.56 -1.26 -9.10
N GLY A 158 3.30 -1.45 -9.51
CA GLY A 158 2.68 -0.77 -10.66
C GLY A 158 1.94 0.51 -10.21
N VAL A 159 2.66 1.63 -10.11
CA VAL A 159 2.14 2.90 -9.59
C VAL A 159 2.68 4.08 -10.38
N ASP A 160 2.02 5.24 -10.31
CA ASP A 160 2.49 6.47 -10.96
C ASP A 160 3.57 7.18 -10.14
N ILE A 161 3.44 7.16 -8.81
CA ILE A 161 4.37 7.82 -7.87
C ILE A 161 4.54 7.00 -6.59
N SER A 162 5.70 7.12 -5.96
CA SER A 162 6.07 6.39 -4.73
C SER A 162 6.66 7.34 -3.68
N PRO A 163 5.82 8.02 -2.89
CA PRO A 163 6.24 9.12 -2.01
C PRO A 163 7.15 8.70 -0.84
N ILE A 164 7.12 7.42 -0.46
CA ILE A 164 7.93 6.90 0.65
C ILE A 164 9.03 5.92 0.22
N ALA A 165 9.25 5.75 -1.10
CA ALA A 165 10.23 4.82 -1.65
C ALA A 165 11.68 5.06 -1.15
N GLY A 166 12.02 6.29 -0.77
CA GLY A 166 13.33 6.65 -0.20
C GLY A 166 13.45 6.43 1.32
N LEU A 167 12.37 6.06 2.01
CA LEU A 167 12.33 6.01 3.47
C LEU A 167 12.55 4.59 4.01
N LEU A 168 13.29 4.51 5.12
CA LEU A 168 13.47 3.27 5.88
C LEU A 168 12.22 2.96 6.72
N LYS A 169 11.98 1.69 7.04
CA LYS A 169 10.84 1.28 7.87
C LYS A 169 10.77 2.01 9.22
N THR A 170 11.92 2.21 9.87
CA THR A 170 11.99 2.98 11.12
C THR A 170 11.56 4.44 10.96
N GLN A 171 11.86 5.04 9.81
CA GLN A 171 11.43 6.41 9.48
C GLN A 171 9.91 6.46 9.25
N ILE A 172 9.33 5.42 8.64
CA ILE A 172 7.88 5.30 8.45
C ILE A 172 7.16 5.28 9.81
N TYR A 173 7.66 4.52 10.79
CA TYR A 173 7.09 4.53 12.14
C TYR A 173 7.11 5.93 12.78
N THR A 174 8.23 6.66 12.63
CA THR A 174 8.34 8.04 13.14
C THR A 174 7.36 8.99 12.45
N LEU A 175 7.16 8.83 11.12
CA LEU A 175 6.17 9.62 10.38
C LEU A 175 4.74 9.25 10.79
N ALA A 176 4.45 7.97 10.99
CA ALA A 176 3.13 7.50 11.39
C ALA A 176 2.70 8.10 12.73
N GLU A 177 3.62 8.22 13.69
CA GLU A 177 3.38 8.87 14.97
C GLU A 177 3.07 10.37 14.79
N ALA A 178 3.90 11.08 14.02
CA ALA A 178 3.73 12.51 13.77
C ALA A 178 2.50 12.85 12.89
N LEU A 179 1.96 11.89 12.16
CA LEU A 179 0.75 12.01 11.34
C LEU A 179 -0.52 11.56 12.08
N ASP A 180 -0.43 11.21 13.37
CA ASP A 180 -1.52 10.68 14.18
C ASP A 180 -2.17 9.42 13.59
N VAL A 181 -1.35 8.54 12.99
CA VAL A 181 -1.82 7.20 12.61
C VAL A 181 -2.14 6.41 13.88
N SER A 182 -3.30 5.73 13.88
CA SER A 182 -3.80 5.02 15.04
C SER A 182 -2.79 4.01 15.61
N GLU A 183 -2.80 3.84 16.93
CA GLU A 183 -1.91 2.91 17.62
C GLU A 183 -2.13 1.47 17.15
N SER A 184 -3.38 1.08 16.86
CA SER A 184 -3.72 -0.24 16.32
C SER A 184 -3.00 -0.58 15.03
N ILE A 185 -2.72 0.43 14.17
CA ILE A 185 -1.92 0.26 12.95
C ILE A 185 -0.42 0.26 13.28
N ARG A 186 0.03 1.18 14.16
CA ARG A 186 1.45 1.30 14.52
C ARG A 186 1.99 0.07 15.26
N GLN A 187 1.14 -0.62 16.02
CA GLN A 187 1.50 -1.84 16.77
C GLN A 187 1.17 -3.13 16.00
N ALA A 188 0.48 -3.06 14.85
CA ALA A 188 0.17 -4.23 14.06
C ALA A 188 1.46 -4.92 13.59
N THR A 189 1.50 -6.23 13.73
CA THR A 189 2.62 -7.03 13.19
C THR A 189 2.66 -6.88 11.67
N PRO A 190 3.78 -6.45 11.08
CA PRO A 190 3.91 -6.34 9.64
C PRO A 190 3.71 -7.69 8.94
N THR A 191 2.73 -7.74 8.05
CA THR A 191 2.44 -8.91 7.21
C THR A 191 2.21 -8.44 5.78
N ASP A 192 2.47 -9.31 4.80
CA ASP A 192 2.14 -9.05 3.41
C ASP A 192 0.64 -9.21 3.09
N GLY A 193 -0.12 -9.80 4.02
CA GLY A 193 -1.54 -10.11 3.84
C GLY A 193 -1.82 -11.12 2.70
N LEU A 194 -0.77 -11.74 2.15
CA LEU A 194 -0.86 -12.69 1.04
C LEU A 194 -0.74 -14.14 1.52
N TRP A 195 -0.10 -14.36 2.67
CA TRP A 195 0.15 -15.68 3.26
C TRP A 195 -0.31 -15.70 4.71
N ASP A 196 -0.89 -16.80 5.15
CA ASP A 196 -1.38 -16.94 6.53
C ASP A 196 -0.27 -16.91 7.58
N THR A 197 0.95 -17.26 7.20
CA THR A 197 2.12 -17.38 8.08
C THR A 197 3.27 -16.43 7.74
N CYS A 198 3.17 -15.64 6.67
CA CYS A 198 4.25 -14.74 6.28
C CYS A 198 4.22 -13.47 7.14
N LEU A 199 5.25 -13.32 7.96
CA LEU A 199 5.52 -12.11 8.73
C LEU A 199 6.67 -11.35 8.05
N LEU A 200 6.46 -10.09 7.72
CA LEU A 200 7.51 -9.22 7.20
C LEU A 200 8.49 -8.76 8.28
N TYR A 201 8.12 -8.97 9.57
CA TYR A 201 8.93 -8.56 10.70
C TYR A 201 8.87 -9.60 11.84
N PRO A 202 10.01 -9.92 12.48
CA PRO A 202 11.32 -9.39 12.14
C PRO A 202 11.88 -10.06 10.88
N SER A 203 11.67 -9.46 9.72
CA SER A 203 12.53 -9.82 8.60
C SER A 203 13.94 -9.40 8.95
N PRO A 204 14.94 -10.25 8.75
CA PRO A 204 16.32 -9.81 8.93
C PRO A 204 16.51 -8.56 8.09
N SER A 205 17.03 -7.49 8.71
CA SER A 205 17.36 -6.28 7.95
C SER A 205 18.34 -6.66 6.84
N PRO A 206 18.46 -5.89 5.75
CA PRO A 206 19.49 -6.13 4.74
C PRO A 206 20.90 -6.22 5.32
N ARG A 207 21.13 -5.71 6.54
CA ARG A 207 22.37 -5.88 7.29
C ARG A 207 22.50 -7.30 7.89
N ASP A 208 21.39 -7.92 8.26
CA ASP A 208 21.36 -9.26 8.86
C ASP A 208 21.43 -10.36 7.80
N GLN A 209 21.12 -10.03 6.54
CA GLN A 209 21.19 -10.93 5.39
C GLN A 209 22.57 -11.02 4.73
N ARG A 210 23.64 -10.53 5.36
CA ARG A 210 25.01 -10.59 4.81
C ARG A 210 25.52 -12.00 4.49
N GLY A 211 24.72 -13.04 4.68
CA GLY A 211 25.03 -14.42 4.29
C GLY A 211 24.24 -14.94 3.09
N SER A 212 23.19 -14.25 2.64
CA SER A 212 22.39 -14.64 1.49
C SER A 212 23.03 -14.06 0.22
N ARG A 213 23.87 -14.83 -0.44
CA ARG A 213 24.27 -14.55 -1.83
C ARG A 213 23.03 -14.76 -2.68
N MET A 214 22.54 -13.67 -3.29
CA MET A 214 21.66 -13.81 -4.44
C MET A 214 22.44 -14.52 -5.57
N PRO A 215 21.79 -15.45 -6.30
CA PRO A 215 22.41 -16.08 -7.46
C PRO A 215 22.68 -15.06 -8.57
#